data_2145ddba4c6d9ec1a09a0534438079c2
#
_entry.id   2145ddba4c6d9ec1a09a0534438079c2
#
_cell.length_a   1.000
_cell.length_b   1.000
_cell.length_c   1.000
_cell.angle_alpha   90.00
_cell.angle_beta   90.00
_cell.angle_gamma   90.00
#
_symmetry.space_group_name_H-M   'P 1'
#
loop_
_entity.id
_entity.type
_entity.pdbx_description
1 polymer ?
#
loop_
_entity_poly.entity_id
_entity_poly.type
_entity_poly.pdbx_seq_one_letter_code
_entity_poly.pdbx_strand_id
1 'polypeptide(L)'
;MYVFLDVDGVLNTEADWGRKVYSLNSACVAAFCRLLNCLHEPKVVLSSTWRNGIARDGTTAVHIDELLKALEPAGINTLDKTGVAPDGSRTKEINHYLRRHSEDQYTILDDDPNLFDQKERTPHLYLTSSKTGLTEADVKKILKQVK
;
A
#
# COMPACT_ATOMS: atom_id res chain seq x y z
N MET A 1 -6.47 11.34 4.70
CA MET A 1 -5.10 11.04 4.20
C MET A 1 -5.10 9.74 3.43
N TYR A 2 -4.55 9.72 2.23
CA TYR A 2 -4.42 8.50 1.45
C TYR A 2 -3.12 7.77 1.77
N VAL A 3 -3.21 6.44 1.88
CA VAL A 3 -2.07 5.54 2.00
C VAL A 3 -2.08 4.63 0.77
N PHE A 4 -1.22 4.91 -0.19
CA PHE A 4 -1.06 4.05 -1.37
C PHE A 4 -0.21 2.86 -0.97
N LEU A 5 -0.76 1.67 -1.10
CA LEU A 5 -0.17 0.45 -0.57
C LEU A 5 0.17 -0.53 -1.68
N ASP A 6 1.45 -0.86 -1.80
CA ASP A 6 1.91 -2.09 -2.40
C ASP A 6 1.92 -3.17 -1.32
N VAL A 7 1.47 -4.39 -1.63
CA VAL A 7 1.36 -5.44 -0.62
C VAL A 7 2.61 -6.30 -0.58
N ASP A 8 3.03 -6.84 -1.73
CA ASP A 8 4.22 -7.70 -1.78
C ASP A 8 5.48 -6.90 -1.49
N GLY A 9 6.25 -7.31 -0.49
CA GLY A 9 7.42 -6.60 -0.03
C GLY A 9 7.15 -5.50 0.99
N VAL A 10 5.88 -5.24 1.33
CA VAL A 10 5.44 -4.31 2.38
C VAL A 10 4.73 -5.05 3.50
N LEU A 11 3.65 -5.77 3.19
CA LEU A 11 2.89 -6.56 4.16
C LEU A 11 3.27 -8.04 4.17
N ASN A 12 4.26 -8.41 3.40
CA ASN A 12 4.87 -9.73 3.38
C ASN A 12 6.33 -9.61 2.94
N THR A 13 7.05 -10.73 2.97
CA THR A 13 8.48 -10.78 2.67
C THR A 13 8.78 -11.79 1.56
N GLU A 14 9.99 -11.72 1.00
CA GLU A 14 10.45 -12.70 0.01
C GLU A 14 10.32 -14.15 0.51
N ALA A 15 10.56 -14.39 1.81
CA ALA A 15 10.38 -15.71 2.40
C ALA A 15 8.92 -16.17 2.36
N ASP A 16 7.98 -15.26 2.53
CA ASP A 16 6.56 -15.58 2.48
C ASP A 16 6.12 -15.95 1.06
N TRP A 17 6.71 -15.31 0.03
CA TRP A 17 6.34 -15.55 -1.37
C TRP A 17 6.55 -17.00 -1.80
N GLY A 18 7.55 -17.67 -1.24
CA GLY A 18 7.83 -19.08 -1.53
C GLY A 18 6.84 -20.06 -0.88
N ARG A 19 6.03 -19.60 0.05
CA ARG A 19 5.11 -20.44 0.84
C ARG A 19 3.68 -20.41 0.33
N LYS A 20 3.19 -19.25 -0.03
CA LYS A 20 1.79 -19.05 -0.43
C LYS A 20 1.67 -17.81 -1.31
N VAL A 21 0.90 -17.94 -2.39
CA VAL A 21 0.47 -16.79 -3.20
C VAL A 21 -0.49 -15.94 -2.37
N TYR A 22 -0.35 -14.62 -2.42
CA TYR A 22 -1.14 -13.68 -1.66
C TYR A 22 -1.02 -13.88 -0.14
N SER A 23 0.20 -14.14 0.35
CA SER A 23 0.46 -14.26 1.78
C SER A 23 0.48 -12.90 2.47
N LEU A 24 0.19 -12.91 3.78
CA LEU A 24 0.35 -11.75 4.66
C LEU A 24 1.25 -12.15 5.82
N ASN A 25 2.20 -11.29 6.17
CA ASN A 25 3.09 -11.47 7.30
C ASN A 25 2.51 -10.75 8.52
N SER A 26 2.25 -11.48 9.61
CA SER A 26 1.57 -10.93 10.78
C SER A 26 2.32 -9.75 11.42
N ALA A 27 3.64 -9.77 11.45
CA ALA A 27 4.44 -8.68 12.00
C ALA A 27 4.35 -7.42 11.12
N CYS A 28 4.41 -7.59 9.79
CA CYS A 28 4.25 -6.49 8.85
C CYS A 28 2.86 -5.87 8.93
N VAL A 29 1.82 -6.70 9.01
CA VAL A 29 0.43 -6.25 9.16
C VAL A 29 0.26 -5.49 10.48
N ALA A 30 0.82 -5.98 11.57
CA ALA A 30 0.75 -5.31 12.87
C ALA A 30 1.43 -3.94 12.82
N ALA A 31 2.59 -3.82 12.17
CA ALA A 31 3.28 -2.55 11.99
C ALA A 31 2.42 -1.58 11.16
N PHE A 32 1.80 -2.07 10.09
CA PHE A 32 0.93 -1.26 9.25
C PHE A 32 -0.30 -0.77 10.00
N CYS A 33 -0.94 -1.62 10.78
CA CYS A 33 -2.07 -1.22 11.62
C CYS A 33 -1.66 -0.12 12.62
N ARG A 34 -0.48 -0.21 13.21
CA ARG A 34 0.04 0.85 14.09
C ARG A 34 0.26 2.16 13.35
N LEU A 35 0.80 2.10 12.14
CA LEU A 35 0.93 3.28 11.29
C LEU A 35 -0.44 3.92 11.04
N LEU A 36 -1.41 3.14 10.60
CA LEU A 36 -2.75 3.63 10.30
C LEU A 36 -3.42 4.27 11.51
N ASN A 37 -3.25 3.69 12.70
CA ASN A 37 -3.80 4.23 13.94
C ASN A 37 -3.18 5.58 14.34
N CYS A 38 -2.00 5.90 13.84
CA CYS A 38 -1.32 7.18 14.08
C CYS A 38 -1.67 8.25 13.04
N LEU A 39 -2.38 7.90 11.99
CA LEU A 39 -2.78 8.82 10.91
C LEU A 39 -4.21 9.30 11.11
N HIS A 40 -4.48 10.52 10.61
CA HIS A 40 -5.82 11.09 10.68
C HIS A 40 -6.67 10.58 9.51
N GLU A 41 -7.75 9.87 9.83
CA GLU A 41 -8.71 9.34 8.85
C GLU A 41 -8.02 8.67 7.63
N PRO A 42 -7.17 7.67 7.84
CA PRO A 42 -6.46 7.05 6.74
C PRO A 42 -7.39 6.27 5.81
N LYS A 43 -7.15 6.39 4.51
CA LYS A 43 -7.84 5.63 3.47
C LYS A 43 -6.80 4.85 2.70
N VAL A 44 -6.93 3.53 2.65
CA VAL A 44 -5.98 2.65 1.98
C VAL A 44 -6.38 2.47 0.52
N VAL A 45 -5.44 2.75 -0.38
CA VAL A 45 -5.60 2.64 -1.82
C VAL A 45 -4.56 1.66 -2.34
N LEU A 46 -5.01 0.56 -2.94
CA LEU A 46 -4.09 -0.43 -3.51
C LEU A 46 -3.45 0.10 -4.79
N SER A 47 -2.13 0.14 -4.80
CA SER A 47 -1.32 0.50 -5.96
C SER A 47 -0.49 -0.68 -6.47
N SER A 48 -0.81 -1.90 -6.06
CA SER A 48 -0.14 -3.14 -6.46
C SER A 48 -1.04 -4.00 -7.36
N THR A 49 -0.48 -5.10 -7.85
CA THR A 49 -1.27 -6.09 -8.62
C THR A 49 -2.37 -6.75 -7.80
N TRP A 50 -2.31 -6.66 -6.47
CA TRP A 50 -3.40 -7.13 -5.60
C TRP A 50 -4.74 -6.45 -5.94
N ARG A 51 -4.70 -5.23 -6.49
CA ARG A 51 -5.90 -4.50 -6.93
C ARG A 51 -6.74 -5.26 -7.94
N ASN A 52 -6.15 -6.22 -8.67
CA ASN A 52 -6.88 -7.05 -9.62
C ASN A 52 -7.93 -7.94 -8.93
N GLY A 53 -7.82 -8.13 -7.62
CA GLY A 53 -8.81 -8.84 -6.81
C GLY A 53 -10.07 -8.02 -6.51
N ILE A 54 -10.11 -6.74 -6.90
CA ILE A 54 -11.29 -5.88 -6.75
C ILE A 54 -11.90 -5.71 -8.15
N ALA A 55 -13.05 -6.31 -8.38
CA ALA A 55 -13.75 -6.20 -9.66
C ALA A 55 -14.45 -4.85 -9.83
N ARG A 56 -14.84 -4.52 -11.06
CA ARG A 56 -15.54 -3.27 -11.37
C ARG A 56 -16.87 -3.11 -10.62
N ASP A 57 -17.55 -4.23 -10.39
CA ASP A 57 -18.84 -4.24 -9.65
C ASP A 57 -18.65 -4.20 -8.12
N GLY A 58 -17.40 -4.12 -7.65
CA GLY A 58 -17.08 -4.08 -6.23
C GLY A 58 -16.92 -5.44 -5.57
N THR A 59 -17.14 -6.55 -6.29
CA THR A 59 -16.87 -7.87 -5.72
C THR A 59 -15.37 -8.07 -5.51
N THR A 60 -15.01 -8.84 -4.47
CA THR A 60 -13.63 -9.02 -4.06
C THR A 60 -13.22 -10.48 -4.04
N ALA A 61 -11.98 -10.75 -4.45
CA ALA A 61 -11.36 -12.07 -4.34
C ALA A 61 -11.00 -12.38 -2.88
N VAL A 62 -10.76 -13.65 -2.57
CA VAL A 62 -10.45 -14.11 -1.22
C VAL A 62 -9.27 -13.36 -0.60
N HIS A 63 -8.20 -13.11 -1.37
CA HIS A 63 -7.03 -12.42 -0.84
C HIS A 63 -7.32 -10.96 -0.45
N ILE A 64 -8.27 -10.30 -1.10
CA ILE A 64 -8.73 -8.97 -0.71
C ILE A 64 -9.55 -9.04 0.58
N ASP A 65 -10.43 -10.04 0.70
CA ASP A 65 -11.22 -10.25 1.92
C ASP A 65 -10.31 -10.54 3.12
N GLU A 66 -9.27 -11.34 2.93
CA GLU A 66 -8.27 -11.61 3.97
C GLU A 66 -7.50 -10.34 4.37
N LEU A 67 -7.14 -9.50 3.40
CA LEU A 67 -6.47 -8.23 3.65
C LEU A 67 -7.38 -7.30 4.46
N LEU A 68 -8.64 -7.14 4.07
CA LEU A 68 -9.62 -6.34 4.81
C LEU A 68 -9.77 -6.83 6.25
N LYS A 69 -9.88 -8.15 6.45
CA LYS A 69 -9.95 -8.73 7.77
C LYS A 69 -8.71 -8.41 8.61
N ALA A 70 -7.54 -8.48 8.00
CA ALA A 70 -6.28 -8.17 8.68
C ALA A 70 -6.18 -6.69 9.10
N LEU A 71 -6.85 -5.78 8.40
CA LEU A 71 -6.84 -4.35 8.68
C LEU A 71 -7.99 -3.87 9.57
N GLU A 72 -8.90 -4.75 9.97
CA GLU A 72 -10.00 -4.42 10.90
C GLU A 72 -9.51 -3.75 12.19
N PRO A 73 -8.40 -4.19 12.83
CA PRO A 73 -7.92 -3.54 14.05
C PRO A 73 -7.54 -2.07 13.86
N ALA A 74 -7.28 -1.64 12.64
CA ALA A 74 -6.99 -0.24 12.31
C ALA A 74 -8.24 0.53 11.85
N GLY A 75 -9.42 -0.09 11.92
CA GLY A 75 -10.66 0.55 11.51
C GLY A 75 -10.88 0.62 9.99
N ILE A 76 -10.08 -0.09 9.22
CA ILE A 76 -10.21 -0.13 7.76
C ILE A 76 -11.24 -1.18 7.38
N ASN A 77 -12.32 -0.76 6.73
CA ASN A 77 -13.38 -1.66 6.27
C ASN A 77 -13.61 -1.61 4.76
N THR A 78 -12.93 -0.73 4.06
CA THR A 78 -12.96 -0.63 2.59
C THR A 78 -11.57 -0.39 2.05
N LEU A 79 -11.33 -0.88 0.84
CA LEU A 79 -10.11 -0.64 0.09
C LEU A 79 -10.47 -0.03 -1.26
N ASP A 80 -9.77 1.02 -1.65
CA ASP A 80 -9.85 1.55 -3.00
C ASP A 80 -8.64 1.08 -3.81
N LYS A 81 -8.59 1.41 -5.08
CA LYS A 81 -7.50 1.01 -5.98
C LYS A 81 -7.21 2.08 -7.00
N THR A 82 -5.95 2.15 -7.46
CA THR A 82 -5.59 2.94 -8.63
C THR A 82 -5.98 2.23 -9.92
N GLY A 83 -6.08 2.98 -11.01
CA GLY A 83 -6.11 2.39 -12.34
C GLY A 83 -4.73 1.84 -12.74
N VAL A 84 -4.63 1.30 -13.95
CA VAL A 84 -3.40 0.72 -14.51
C VAL A 84 -2.92 1.63 -15.64
N ALA A 85 -1.68 2.13 -15.54
CA ALA A 85 -1.07 2.90 -16.62
C ALA A 85 -0.57 1.94 -17.72
N PRO A 86 -0.66 2.33 -19.00
CA PRO A 86 -0.22 1.46 -20.11
C PRO A 86 1.26 1.04 -20.02
N ASP A 87 2.12 1.88 -19.46
CA ASP A 87 3.55 1.61 -19.29
C ASP A 87 3.90 1.01 -17.92
N GLY A 88 2.90 0.76 -17.07
CA GLY A 88 3.09 0.21 -15.73
C GLY A 88 3.66 1.18 -14.71
N SER A 89 3.74 2.49 -15.02
CA SER A 89 4.28 3.50 -14.10
C SER A 89 3.37 3.72 -12.89
N ARG A 90 3.86 3.41 -11.71
CA ARG A 90 3.16 3.70 -10.44
C ARG A 90 2.97 5.20 -10.24
N THR A 91 3.96 6.00 -10.62
CA THR A 91 3.87 7.46 -10.53
C THR A 91 2.64 7.97 -11.28
N LYS A 92 2.44 7.53 -12.52
CA LYS A 92 1.29 7.92 -13.32
C LYS A 92 -0.04 7.45 -12.74
N GLU A 93 -0.09 6.21 -12.26
CA GLU A 93 -1.28 5.62 -11.67
C GLU A 93 -1.72 6.40 -10.42
N ILE A 94 -0.78 6.71 -9.54
CA ILE A 94 -1.04 7.46 -8.31
C ILE A 94 -1.43 8.90 -8.62
N ASN A 95 -0.70 9.58 -9.52
CA ASN A 95 -1.02 10.95 -9.92
C ASN A 95 -2.41 11.05 -10.55
N HIS A 96 -2.80 10.07 -11.36
CA HIS A 96 -4.13 10.02 -11.94
C HIS A 96 -5.22 9.88 -10.86
N TYR A 97 -4.98 9.01 -9.87
CA TYR A 97 -5.89 8.85 -8.73
C TYR A 97 -6.03 10.16 -7.96
N LEU A 98 -4.91 10.80 -7.61
CA LEU A 98 -4.90 12.05 -6.84
C LEU A 98 -5.63 13.20 -7.56
N ARG A 99 -5.54 13.26 -8.89
CA ARG A 99 -6.26 14.28 -9.67
C ARG A 99 -7.78 14.12 -9.62
N ARG A 100 -8.25 12.89 -9.41
CA ARG A 100 -9.70 12.59 -9.32
C ARG A 100 -10.22 12.70 -7.90
N HIS A 101 -9.35 12.86 -6.93
CA HIS A 101 -9.68 12.94 -5.51
C HIS A 101 -8.99 14.18 -4.93
N SER A 102 -9.70 14.96 -4.16
CA SER A 102 -9.23 16.27 -3.69
C SER A 102 -8.40 16.23 -2.42
N GLU A 103 -7.88 15.08 -2.00
CA GLU A 103 -7.06 14.93 -0.81
C GLU A 103 -5.60 15.25 -1.14
N ASP A 104 -5.00 16.20 -0.41
CA ASP A 104 -3.61 16.61 -0.62
C ASP A 104 -2.61 15.81 0.21
N GLN A 105 -3.06 15.17 1.29
CA GLN A 105 -2.17 14.45 2.18
C GLN A 105 -2.14 12.97 1.80
N TYR A 106 -0.95 12.46 1.54
CA TYR A 106 -0.78 11.06 1.18
C TYR A 106 0.64 10.57 1.48
N THR A 107 0.77 9.27 1.60
CA THR A 107 2.05 8.56 1.64
C THR A 107 1.97 7.34 0.72
N ILE A 108 3.10 6.92 0.19
CA ILE A 108 3.22 5.78 -0.73
C ILE A 108 4.17 4.78 -0.11
N LEU A 109 3.71 3.54 0.06
CA LEU A 109 4.53 2.43 0.57
C LEU A 109 4.75 1.42 -0.54
N ASP A 110 5.99 1.20 -0.92
CA ASP A 110 6.38 0.26 -1.97
C ASP A 110 7.78 -0.26 -1.69
N ASP A 111 8.15 -1.39 -2.28
CA ASP A 111 9.48 -1.97 -2.16
C ASP A 111 10.31 -1.86 -3.44
N ASP A 112 9.69 -1.47 -4.56
CA ASP A 112 10.34 -1.46 -5.87
C ASP A 112 10.45 -0.03 -6.44
N PRO A 113 11.65 0.58 -6.38
CA PRO A 113 11.85 1.92 -6.91
C PRO A 113 11.74 1.99 -8.44
N ASN A 114 11.87 0.87 -9.15
CA ASN A 114 11.85 0.84 -10.61
C ASN A 114 10.46 1.06 -11.20
N LEU A 115 9.42 0.91 -10.40
CA LEU A 115 8.04 1.18 -10.83
C LEU A 115 7.69 2.67 -10.82
N PHE A 116 8.55 3.50 -10.26
CA PHE A 116 8.37 4.94 -10.16
C PHE A 116 9.28 5.68 -11.13
N ASP A 117 8.85 6.88 -11.55
CA ASP A 117 9.63 7.70 -12.47
C ASP A 117 10.94 8.14 -11.79
N GLN A 118 12.07 7.73 -12.38
CA GLN A 118 13.41 8.05 -11.86
C GLN A 118 13.82 9.49 -12.21
N LYS A 119 13.21 10.10 -13.23
CA LYS A 119 13.52 11.46 -13.68
C LYS A 119 12.74 12.51 -12.93
N GLU A 120 11.52 12.17 -12.52
CA GLU A 120 10.67 13.03 -11.74
C GLU A 120 10.68 12.55 -10.28
N ARG A 121 10.83 13.50 -9.38
CA ARG A 121 10.73 13.19 -7.95
C ARG A 121 9.32 12.70 -7.65
N THR A 122 9.21 11.49 -7.08
CA THR A 122 7.95 10.99 -6.55
C THR A 122 7.86 11.38 -5.07
N PRO A 123 7.13 12.45 -4.73
CA PRO A 123 7.03 12.91 -3.35
C PRO A 123 6.29 11.87 -2.50
N HIS A 124 6.61 11.85 -1.21
CA HIS A 124 5.94 11.01 -0.21
C HIS A 124 6.13 9.49 -0.41
N LEU A 125 7.05 9.07 -1.28
CA LEU A 125 7.39 7.66 -1.45
C LEU A 125 8.31 7.20 -0.30
N TYR A 126 7.90 6.12 0.38
CA TYR A 126 8.73 5.40 1.33
C TYR A 126 8.99 3.99 0.80
N LEU A 127 10.27 3.64 0.67
CA LEU A 127 10.69 2.32 0.17
C LEU A 127 10.97 1.38 1.35
N THR A 128 10.28 0.24 1.37
CA THR A 128 10.57 -0.85 2.30
C THR A 128 11.58 -1.81 1.68
N SER A 129 12.15 -2.69 2.49
CA SER A 129 12.95 -3.82 2.01
C SER A 129 12.04 -5.05 1.85
N SER A 130 12.06 -5.67 0.67
CA SER A 130 11.30 -6.90 0.44
C SER A 130 11.75 -8.07 1.32
N LYS A 131 12.95 -7.99 1.88
CA LYS A 131 13.47 -9.01 2.81
C LYS A 131 12.81 -8.96 4.18
N THR A 132 12.46 -7.77 4.64
CA THR A 132 11.86 -7.56 5.96
C THR A 132 10.38 -7.21 5.90
N GLY A 133 9.91 -6.65 4.77
CA GLY A 133 8.64 -5.95 4.70
C GLY A 133 8.65 -4.70 5.59
N LEU A 134 7.49 -4.19 5.90
CA LEU A 134 7.32 -3.02 6.79
C LEU A 134 7.67 -3.39 8.23
N THR A 135 8.56 -2.62 8.83
CA THR A 135 9.01 -2.80 10.22
C THR A 135 8.55 -1.64 11.11
N GLU A 136 8.68 -1.81 12.43
CA GLU A 136 8.42 -0.73 13.39
C GLU A 136 9.35 0.47 13.18
N ALA A 137 10.61 0.23 12.79
CA ALA A 137 11.54 1.30 12.47
C ALA A 137 11.08 2.09 11.25
N ASP A 138 10.52 1.41 10.24
CA ASP A 138 9.93 2.06 9.06
C ASP A 138 8.75 2.93 9.45
N VAL A 139 7.88 2.45 10.32
CA VAL A 139 6.71 3.21 10.80
C VAL A 139 7.14 4.52 11.44
N LYS A 140 8.18 4.51 12.27
CA LYS A 140 8.72 5.72 12.89
C LYS A 140 9.22 6.72 11.84
N LYS A 141 9.90 6.24 10.82
CA LYS A 141 10.41 7.09 9.73
C LYS A 141 9.28 7.68 8.89
N ILE A 142 8.28 6.87 8.57
CA ILE A 142 7.11 7.31 7.81
C ILE A 142 6.36 8.40 8.57
N LEU A 143 6.15 8.22 9.87
CA LEU A 143 5.45 9.20 10.70
C LEU A 143 6.19 10.54 10.76
N LYS A 144 7.53 10.54 10.67
CA LYS A 144 8.31 11.77 10.58
C LYS A 144 8.14 12.45 9.22
N GLN A 145 7.99 11.69 8.15
CA GLN A 145 7.79 12.25 6.80
C GLN A 145 6.43 12.90 6.62
N VAL A 146 5.39 12.35 7.23
CA VAL A 146 4.01 12.83 7.04
C VAL A 146 3.62 13.97 7.98
N LYS A 147 4.49 14.30 8.90
CA LYS A 147 4.26 15.43 9.84
C LYS A 147 4.77 16.73 9.29
#